data_2c3b8368eb2d05bb40dd0780d72b860c
#
_entry.id   2c3b8368eb2d05bb40dd0780d72b860c
#
_cell.length_a   1.000
_cell.length_b   1.000
_cell.length_c   1.000
_cell.angle_alpha   90.00
_cell.angle_beta   90.00
_cell.angle_gamma   90.00
#
_symmetry.space_group_name_H-M   'P 1'
#
loop_
_entity.id
_entity.type
_entity.pdbx_description
1 polymer ?
#
loop_
_entity_poly.entity_id
_entity_poly.type
_entity_poly.pdbx_seq_one_letter_code
_entity_poly.pdbx_strand_id
1 'polypeptide(L)'
;IDDVRSLPDSVRLVAQFIAMVMMFYQLDILRLNMWWVLLLALIVCVGASNIINFMDGINGITAGYSLSVLLPLMLVNEKSGFVDPSLIYVSALSVLVFCLFNFRPKGKAKCFAGDVGSISIAYILLFMIGSLIIKTTDVTYLLFLLVYGVDGCLTIIHRVLLHENLGQAHRKHAYQLMANELKIGHVKVSLVYMCLQLAVSLVFIYVIPDTVTAHWLYLLAVVVVVALLLGVVVCGIYEKILLFA
;
A
#
# COMPACT_ATOMS: atom_id res chain seq x y z
N ILE A 1 13.75 -11.94 13.44
CA ILE A 1 15.15 -12.33 13.17
C ILE A 1 15.77 -11.32 12.21
N ASP A 2 15.07 -10.92 11.13
CA ASP A 2 15.58 -10.02 10.10
C ASP A 2 15.94 -8.62 10.65
N ASP A 3 15.13 -8.05 11.54
CA ASP A 3 15.41 -6.77 12.20
C ASP A 3 16.63 -6.82 13.14
N VAL A 4 17.10 -8.01 13.54
CA VAL A 4 18.25 -8.22 14.43
C VAL A 4 19.48 -8.72 13.68
N ARG A 5 19.27 -9.55 12.65
CA ARG A 5 20.30 -10.07 11.75
C ARG A 5 19.75 -10.01 10.33
N SER A 6 20.28 -9.14 9.49
CA SER A 6 19.85 -9.04 8.10
C SER A 6 19.92 -10.40 7.41
N LEU A 7 18.77 -10.90 6.98
CA LEU A 7 18.68 -12.10 6.17
C LEU A 7 19.02 -11.77 4.70
N PRO A 8 19.59 -12.70 3.95
CA PRO A 8 19.74 -12.54 2.51
C PRO A 8 18.39 -12.26 1.85
N ASP A 9 18.33 -11.34 0.90
CA ASP A 9 17.11 -10.96 0.19
C ASP A 9 16.37 -12.16 -0.42
N SER A 10 17.13 -13.17 -0.88
CA SER A 10 16.58 -14.42 -1.40
C SER A 10 15.76 -15.19 -0.38
N VAL A 11 16.19 -15.24 0.88
CA VAL A 11 15.47 -15.94 1.97
C VAL A 11 14.17 -15.18 2.29
N ARG A 12 14.21 -13.86 2.31
CA ARG A 12 13.03 -13.01 2.51
C ARG A 12 11.99 -13.22 1.41
N LEU A 13 12.43 -13.22 0.14
CA LEU A 13 11.56 -13.47 -1.01
C LEU A 13 10.93 -14.85 -0.97
N VAL A 14 11.71 -15.90 -0.65
CA VAL A 14 11.18 -17.27 -0.53
C VAL A 14 10.13 -17.35 0.58
N ALA A 15 10.38 -16.75 1.76
CA ALA A 15 9.43 -16.73 2.85
C ALA A 15 8.14 -15.98 2.46
N GLN A 16 8.25 -14.83 1.80
CA GLN A 16 7.11 -14.07 1.27
C GLN A 16 6.32 -14.90 0.25
N PHE A 17 7.02 -15.56 -0.66
CA PHE A 17 6.38 -16.41 -1.68
C PHE A 17 5.58 -17.54 -1.03
N ILE A 18 6.18 -18.27 -0.07
CA ILE A 18 5.49 -19.35 0.66
C ILE A 18 4.25 -18.83 1.37
N ALA A 19 4.37 -17.72 2.11
CA ALA A 19 3.25 -17.10 2.80
C ALA A 19 2.14 -16.69 1.82
N MET A 20 2.49 -16.17 0.64
CA MET A 20 1.54 -15.80 -0.40
C MET A 20 0.80 -17.02 -0.98
N VAL A 21 1.51 -18.12 -1.23
CA VAL A 21 0.90 -19.37 -1.67
C VAL A 21 -0.05 -19.92 -0.61
N MET A 22 0.31 -19.86 0.68
CA MET A 22 -0.58 -20.26 1.78
C MET A 22 -1.83 -19.37 1.84
N MET A 23 -1.69 -18.06 1.62
CA MET A 23 -2.82 -17.13 1.53
C MET A 23 -3.72 -17.48 0.34
N PHE A 24 -3.17 -17.80 -0.83
CA PHE A 24 -3.94 -18.23 -2.01
C PHE A 24 -4.65 -19.55 -1.78
N TYR A 25 -4.02 -20.48 -1.06
CA TYR A 25 -4.67 -21.72 -0.64
C TYR A 25 -5.88 -21.43 0.26
N GLN A 26 -5.74 -20.55 1.26
CA GLN A 26 -6.82 -20.15 2.15
C GLN A 26 -7.97 -19.44 1.42
N LEU A 27 -7.65 -18.66 0.37
CA LEU A 27 -8.64 -17.99 -0.48
C LEU A 27 -9.26 -18.89 -1.57
N ASP A 28 -8.89 -20.16 -1.61
CA ASP A 28 -9.32 -21.15 -2.61
C ASP A 28 -9.01 -20.78 -4.07
N ILE A 29 -8.09 -19.81 -4.28
CA ILE A 29 -7.70 -19.33 -5.60
C ILE A 29 -6.92 -20.40 -6.38
N LEU A 30 -6.20 -21.29 -5.69
CA LEU A 30 -5.38 -22.34 -6.32
C LEU A 30 -6.22 -23.36 -7.13
N ARG A 31 -7.54 -23.38 -6.94
CA ARG A 31 -8.45 -24.23 -7.72
C ARG A 31 -8.85 -23.64 -9.07
N LEU A 32 -8.47 -22.39 -9.35
CA LEU A 32 -8.74 -21.78 -10.64
C LEU A 32 -7.92 -22.48 -11.73
N ASN A 33 -8.58 -23.00 -12.76
CA ASN A 33 -7.93 -23.65 -13.89
C ASN A 33 -7.17 -22.71 -14.84
N MET A 34 -6.88 -21.47 -14.38
CA MET A 34 -6.21 -20.43 -15.13
C MET A 34 -4.87 -20.08 -14.47
N TRP A 35 -3.85 -20.90 -14.72
CA TRP A 35 -2.51 -20.76 -14.12
C TRP A 35 -1.88 -19.37 -14.34
N TRP A 36 -2.18 -18.72 -15.47
CA TRP A 36 -1.67 -17.36 -15.77
C TRP A 36 -2.29 -16.29 -14.86
N VAL A 37 -3.56 -16.45 -14.43
CA VAL A 37 -4.20 -15.57 -13.45
C VAL A 37 -3.54 -15.72 -12.09
N LEU A 38 -3.24 -16.97 -11.70
CA LEU A 38 -2.51 -17.26 -10.45
C LEU A 38 -1.13 -16.61 -10.46
N LEU A 39 -0.39 -16.73 -11.56
CA LEU A 39 0.92 -16.11 -11.70
C LEU A 39 0.84 -14.58 -11.62
N LEU A 40 -0.12 -13.98 -12.33
CA LEU A 40 -0.33 -12.52 -12.29
C LEU A 40 -0.72 -12.05 -10.89
N ALA A 41 -1.66 -12.71 -10.24
CA ALA A 41 -2.08 -12.41 -8.87
C ALA A 41 -0.90 -12.51 -7.89
N LEU A 42 -0.05 -13.52 -8.04
CA LEU A 42 1.15 -13.70 -7.23
C LEU A 42 2.14 -12.53 -7.41
N ILE A 43 2.42 -12.15 -8.66
CA ILE A 43 3.30 -11.00 -8.96
C ILE A 43 2.74 -9.72 -8.36
N VAL A 44 1.44 -9.46 -8.54
CA VAL A 44 0.77 -8.27 -7.99
C VAL A 44 0.81 -8.26 -6.47
N CYS A 45 0.49 -9.37 -5.82
CA CYS A 45 0.45 -9.44 -4.35
C CYS A 45 1.86 -9.35 -3.73
N VAL A 46 2.86 -10.03 -4.30
CA VAL A 46 4.26 -9.90 -3.85
C VAL A 46 4.76 -8.48 -4.10
N GLY A 47 4.47 -7.91 -5.26
CA GLY A 47 4.79 -6.51 -5.56
C GLY A 47 4.14 -5.53 -4.57
N ALA A 48 2.85 -5.69 -4.29
CA ALA A 48 2.11 -4.85 -3.35
C ALA A 48 2.67 -4.96 -1.92
N SER A 49 3.00 -6.17 -1.45
CA SER A 49 3.59 -6.36 -0.12
C SER A 49 4.95 -5.67 0.01
N ASN A 50 5.79 -5.74 -1.04
CA ASN A 50 7.07 -5.04 -1.06
C ASN A 50 6.90 -3.51 -1.16
N ILE A 51 5.93 -3.02 -1.96
CA ILE A 51 5.62 -1.58 -2.00
C ILE A 51 5.20 -1.10 -0.61
N ILE A 52 4.29 -1.79 0.08
CA ILE A 52 3.86 -1.40 1.43
C ILE A 52 5.06 -1.39 2.40
N ASN A 53 5.98 -2.35 2.29
CA ASN A 53 7.19 -2.37 3.08
C ASN A 53 8.11 -1.17 2.78
N PHE A 54 8.33 -0.83 1.50
CA PHE A 54 9.15 0.33 1.12
C PHE A 54 8.51 1.67 1.50
N MET A 55 7.19 1.70 1.65
CA MET A 55 6.47 2.88 2.10
C MET A 55 6.57 3.12 3.62
N ASP A 56 7.13 2.20 4.42
CA ASP A 56 7.33 2.36 5.86
C ASP A 56 8.59 3.18 6.21
N GLY A 57 8.74 4.38 5.64
CA GLY A 57 9.96 5.19 5.80
C GLY A 57 9.83 6.43 6.68
N ILE A 58 8.62 6.81 7.13
CA ILE A 58 8.37 7.96 8.02
C ILE A 58 7.32 7.63 9.07
N ASN A 59 7.38 8.33 10.21
CA ASN A 59 6.45 8.11 11.32
C ASN A 59 4.99 8.30 10.89
N GLY A 60 4.15 7.32 11.18
CA GLY A 60 2.70 7.39 11.00
C GLY A 60 2.20 6.97 9.62
N ILE A 61 3.08 6.83 8.63
CA ILE A 61 2.63 6.59 7.26
C ILE A 61 1.98 5.22 7.11
N THR A 62 2.60 4.15 7.59
CA THR A 62 2.06 2.79 7.55
C THR A 62 0.82 2.65 8.41
N ALA A 63 0.85 3.20 9.63
CA ALA A 63 -0.28 3.16 10.54
C ALA A 63 -1.50 3.92 9.99
N GLY A 64 -1.33 5.17 9.56
CA GLY A 64 -2.40 6.00 9.01
C GLY A 64 -2.97 5.44 7.71
N TYR A 65 -2.08 5.02 6.81
CA TYR A 65 -2.49 4.43 5.54
C TYR A 65 -3.28 3.12 5.75
N SER A 66 -2.81 2.24 6.64
CA SER A 66 -3.55 1.00 6.94
C SER A 66 -4.96 1.27 7.47
N LEU A 67 -5.15 2.29 8.31
CA LEU A 67 -6.49 2.71 8.75
C LEU A 67 -7.34 3.25 7.59
N SER A 68 -6.75 3.98 6.65
CA SER A 68 -7.48 4.49 5.48
C SER A 68 -7.91 3.39 4.51
N VAL A 69 -7.37 2.19 4.64
CA VAL A 69 -7.79 0.98 3.91
C VAL A 69 -8.78 0.16 4.75
N LEU A 70 -8.50 -0.05 6.03
CA LEU A 70 -9.35 -0.87 6.92
C LEU A 70 -10.74 -0.27 7.12
N LEU A 71 -10.85 1.07 7.23
CA LEU A 71 -12.14 1.74 7.39
C LEU A 71 -13.08 1.52 6.19
N PRO A 72 -12.68 1.75 4.93
CA PRO A 72 -13.48 1.38 3.76
C PRO A 72 -13.82 -0.12 3.69
N LEU A 73 -12.86 -1.00 4.01
CA LEU A 73 -13.12 -2.45 4.05
C LEU A 73 -14.20 -2.81 5.08
N MET A 74 -14.20 -2.15 6.24
CA MET A 74 -15.24 -2.32 7.25
C MET A 74 -16.64 -1.95 6.68
N LEU A 75 -16.75 -0.79 6.02
CA LEU A 75 -17.99 -0.31 5.43
C LEU A 75 -18.51 -1.23 4.33
N VAL A 76 -17.63 -1.74 3.49
CA VAL A 76 -17.99 -2.70 2.43
C VAL A 76 -18.37 -4.05 3.03
N ASN A 77 -17.70 -4.49 4.10
CA ASN A 77 -17.98 -5.77 4.74
C ASN A 77 -19.36 -5.83 5.39
N GLU A 78 -19.88 -4.71 5.90
CA GLU A 78 -21.24 -4.63 6.42
C GLU A 78 -22.30 -5.04 5.40
N LYS A 79 -22.05 -4.77 4.11
CA LYS A 79 -22.98 -5.11 3.01
C LYS A 79 -22.67 -6.46 2.37
N SER A 80 -21.41 -6.76 2.16
CA SER A 80 -20.99 -7.93 1.37
C SER A 80 -20.67 -9.17 2.20
N GLY A 81 -20.27 -9.00 3.48
CA GLY A 81 -19.89 -10.11 4.34
C GLY A 81 -18.76 -10.97 3.75
N PHE A 82 -17.70 -10.31 3.23
CA PHE A 82 -16.62 -11.02 2.54
C PHE A 82 -15.62 -11.68 3.50
N VAL A 83 -15.53 -11.19 4.75
CA VAL A 83 -14.75 -11.81 5.83
C VAL A 83 -15.50 -11.69 7.16
N ASP A 84 -15.06 -12.47 8.17
CA ASP A 84 -15.55 -12.30 9.53
C ASP A 84 -15.24 -10.85 10.02
N PRO A 85 -16.24 -10.09 10.49
CA PRO A 85 -16.06 -8.72 10.94
C PRO A 85 -15.00 -8.57 12.04
N SER A 86 -14.83 -9.59 12.89
CA SER A 86 -13.83 -9.58 13.96
C SER A 86 -12.41 -9.38 13.44
N LEU A 87 -12.09 -9.95 12.26
CA LEU A 87 -10.78 -9.80 11.64
C LEU A 87 -10.47 -8.35 11.32
N ILE A 88 -11.46 -7.61 10.77
CA ILE A 88 -11.30 -6.18 10.42
C ILE A 88 -11.20 -5.34 11.70
N TYR A 89 -12.08 -5.59 12.68
CA TYR A 89 -12.09 -4.83 13.93
C TYR A 89 -10.80 -5.02 14.73
N VAL A 90 -10.33 -6.26 14.89
CA VAL A 90 -9.09 -6.55 15.60
C VAL A 90 -7.89 -5.92 14.90
N SER A 91 -7.84 -6.00 13.57
CA SER A 91 -6.79 -5.36 12.78
C SER A 91 -6.80 -3.85 12.93
N ALA A 92 -7.98 -3.21 12.83
CA ALA A 92 -8.13 -1.77 12.97
C ALA A 92 -7.74 -1.29 14.38
N LEU A 93 -8.18 -1.99 15.43
CA LEU A 93 -7.81 -1.68 16.81
C LEU A 93 -6.31 -1.84 17.05
N SER A 94 -5.69 -2.90 16.52
CA SER A 94 -4.25 -3.12 16.62
C SER A 94 -3.46 -1.98 15.96
N VAL A 95 -3.87 -1.56 14.74
CA VAL A 95 -3.27 -0.43 14.05
C VAL A 95 -3.51 0.89 14.77
N LEU A 96 -4.68 1.10 15.39
CA LEU A 96 -4.94 2.27 16.25
C LEU A 96 -4.00 2.33 17.44
N VAL A 97 -3.77 1.21 18.12
CA VAL A 97 -2.80 1.14 19.21
C VAL A 97 -1.39 1.46 18.68
N PHE A 98 -1.00 0.90 17.54
CA PHE A 98 0.27 1.23 16.90
C PHE A 98 0.38 2.73 16.57
N CYS A 99 -0.69 3.38 16.09
CA CYS A 99 -0.73 4.82 15.85
C CYS A 99 -0.35 5.64 17.09
N LEU A 100 -0.80 5.26 18.29
CA LEU A 100 -0.49 6.00 19.52
C LEU A 100 1.03 6.09 19.79
N PHE A 101 1.79 5.12 19.32
CA PHE A 101 3.23 5.05 19.52
C PHE A 101 4.05 5.51 18.31
N ASN A 102 3.55 5.30 17.10
CA ASN A 102 4.28 5.57 15.86
C ASN A 102 3.89 6.91 15.21
N PHE A 103 2.60 7.31 15.21
CA PHE A 103 2.11 8.50 14.51
C PHE A 103 2.50 9.79 15.25
N ARG A 104 3.79 10.11 15.22
CA ARG A 104 4.41 11.21 15.98
C ARG A 104 5.38 11.99 15.12
N PRO A 105 5.71 13.25 15.49
CA PRO A 105 6.75 14.03 14.82
C PRO A 105 8.07 13.26 14.71
N LYS A 106 8.90 13.65 13.73
CA LYS A 106 10.23 13.08 13.52
C LYS A 106 11.02 13.02 14.83
N GLY A 107 11.62 11.88 15.14
CA GLY A 107 12.41 11.65 16.35
C GLY A 107 11.60 11.42 17.64
N LYS A 108 10.25 11.44 17.56
CA LYS A 108 9.37 11.23 18.74
C LYS A 108 8.56 9.93 18.69
N ALA A 109 8.67 9.14 17.63
CA ALA A 109 8.06 7.82 17.57
C ALA A 109 8.71 6.90 18.61
N LYS A 110 7.88 6.07 19.26
CA LYS A 110 8.30 5.13 20.28
C LYS A 110 8.47 3.71 19.77
N CYS A 111 7.93 3.42 18.58
CA CYS A 111 8.07 2.16 17.89
C CYS A 111 8.00 2.38 16.38
N PHE A 112 8.48 1.40 15.63
CA PHE A 112 8.44 1.32 14.17
C PHE A 112 7.76 0.03 13.77
N ALA A 113 7.16 -0.01 12.57
CA ALA A 113 6.63 -1.26 12.01
C ALA A 113 7.78 -2.22 11.66
N GLY A 114 8.83 -1.69 11.06
CA GLY A 114 9.93 -2.48 10.52
C GLY A 114 9.45 -3.43 9.43
N ASP A 115 10.33 -4.27 8.94
CA ASP A 115 10.02 -5.22 7.86
C ASP A 115 8.93 -6.22 8.28
N VAL A 116 8.98 -6.70 9.52
CA VAL A 116 8.00 -7.67 10.02
C VAL A 116 6.62 -7.04 10.15
N GLY A 117 6.51 -5.84 10.72
CA GLY A 117 5.23 -5.18 10.91
C GLY A 117 4.59 -4.71 9.61
N SER A 118 5.36 -4.10 8.70
CA SER A 118 4.87 -3.61 7.42
C SER A 118 4.44 -4.75 6.49
N ILE A 119 5.18 -5.86 6.46
CA ILE A 119 4.81 -7.05 5.71
C ILE A 119 3.59 -7.73 6.33
N SER A 120 3.52 -7.84 7.65
CA SER A 120 2.36 -8.45 8.31
C SER A 120 1.06 -7.71 7.99
N ILE A 121 1.06 -6.37 8.10
CA ILE A 121 -0.12 -5.59 7.74
C ILE A 121 -0.44 -5.67 6.24
N ALA A 122 0.58 -5.73 5.38
CA ALA A 122 0.38 -5.92 3.95
C ALA A 122 -0.37 -7.23 3.66
N TYR A 123 0.01 -8.34 4.29
CA TYR A 123 -0.69 -9.62 4.13
C TYR A 123 -2.13 -9.58 4.64
N ILE A 124 -2.37 -8.93 5.78
CA ILE A 124 -3.73 -8.75 6.32
C ILE A 124 -4.60 -7.97 5.32
N LEU A 125 -4.10 -6.85 4.80
CA LEU A 125 -4.83 -6.04 3.83
C LEU A 125 -5.06 -6.79 2.52
N LEU A 126 -4.04 -7.48 1.99
CA LEU A 126 -4.13 -8.27 0.77
C LEU A 126 -5.09 -9.45 0.91
N PHE A 127 -5.12 -10.11 2.07
CA PHE A 127 -6.09 -11.17 2.35
C PHE A 127 -7.53 -10.62 2.32
N MET A 128 -7.79 -9.51 2.99
CA MET A 128 -9.11 -8.88 3.03
C MET A 128 -9.55 -8.41 1.64
N ILE A 129 -8.67 -7.71 0.90
CA ILE A 129 -8.96 -7.23 -0.46
C ILE A 129 -9.14 -8.43 -1.41
N GLY A 130 -8.31 -9.46 -1.30
CA GLY A 130 -8.44 -10.69 -2.07
C GLY A 130 -9.78 -11.40 -1.81
N SER A 131 -10.19 -11.52 -0.54
CA SER A 131 -11.49 -12.06 -0.15
C SER A 131 -12.64 -11.25 -0.75
N LEU A 132 -12.52 -9.92 -0.73
CA LEU A 132 -13.51 -9.02 -1.32
C LEU A 132 -13.60 -9.18 -2.83
N ILE A 133 -12.48 -9.22 -3.53
CA ILE A 133 -12.40 -9.46 -4.99
C ILE A 133 -13.06 -10.78 -5.36
N ILE A 134 -12.78 -11.85 -4.62
CA ILE A 134 -13.38 -13.16 -4.87
C ILE A 134 -14.89 -13.12 -4.63
N LYS A 135 -15.33 -12.47 -3.57
CA LYS A 135 -16.76 -12.36 -3.22
C LYS A 135 -17.55 -11.54 -4.24
N THR A 136 -16.97 -10.47 -4.76
CA THR A 136 -17.64 -9.53 -5.68
C THR A 136 -17.31 -9.80 -7.14
N THR A 137 -16.28 -10.60 -7.44
CA THR A 137 -15.69 -10.79 -8.78
C THR A 137 -15.22 -9.49 -9.43
N ASP A 138 -14.89 -8.47 -8.61
CA ASP A 138 -14.47 -7.14 -9.06
C ASP A 138 -13.03 -6.83 -8.60
N VAL A 139 -12.10 -6.86 -9.52
CA VAL A 139 -10.68 -6.56 -9.25
C VAL A 139 -10.41 -5.08 -9.00
N THR A 140 -11.37 -4.19 -9.30
CA THR A 140 -11.18 -2.75 -9.10
C THR A 140 -11.05 -2.36 -7.64
N TYR A 141 -11.43 -3.23 -6.69
CA TYR A 141 -11.16 -3.06 -5.27
C TYR A 141 -9.67 -2.99 -4.90
N LEU A 142 -8.75 -3.32 -5.81
CA LEU A 142 -7.33 -3.01 -5.66
C LEU A 142 -7.07 -1.50 -5.51
N LEU A 143 -8.03 -0.63 -5.89
CA LEU A 143 -7.97 0.81 -5.66
C LEU A 143 -7.81 1.18 -4.17
N PHE A 144 -8.15 0.28 -3.23
CA PHE A 144 -7.91 0.52 -1.80
C PHE A 144 -6.42 0.56 -1.43
N LEU A 145 -5.53 0.15 -2.34
CA LEU A 145 -4.08 0.29 -2.22
C LEU A 145 -3.49 1.29 -3.24
N LEU A 146 -4.35 2.10 -3.89
CA LEU A 146 -3.98 2.87 -5.08
C LEU A 146 -2.86 3.88 -4.81
N VAL A 147 -2.95 4.67 -3.73
CA VAL A 147 -1.99 5.76 -3.49
C VAL A 147 -0.58 5.21 -3.27
N TYR A 148 -0.44 4.13 -2.50
CA TYR A 148 0.84 3.44 -2.33
C TYR A 148 1.29 2.75 -3.63
N GLY A 149 0.36 2.13 -4.35
CA GLY A 149 0.64 1.50 -5.63
C GLY A 149 1.19 2.49 -6.65
N VAL A 150 0.57 3.67 -6.76
CA VAL A 150 1.01 4.71 -7.71
C VAL A 150 2.37 5.28 -7.32
N ASP A 151 2.61 5.63 -6.04
CA ASP A 151 3.92 6.12 -5.58
C ASP A 151 5.01 5.07 -5.82
N GLY A 152 4.75 3.82 -5.45
CA GLY A 152 5.68 2.72 -5.66
C GLY A 152 5.99 2.49 -7.14
N CYS A 153 4.97 2.40 -8.00
CA CYS A 153 5.16 2.20 -9.44
C CYS A 153 5.90 3.37 -10.09
N LEU A 154 5.55 4.63 -9.79
CA LEU A 154 6.26 5.80 -10.30
C LEU A 154 7.72 5.80 -9.89
N THR A 155 8.01 5.45 -8.64
CA THR A 155 9.39 5.37 -8.14
C THR A 155 10.18 4.26 -8.84
N ILE A 156 9.57 3.08 -9.04
CA ILE A 156 10.21 1.98 -9.78
C ILE A 156 10.48 2.39 -11.23
N ILE A 157 9.48 2.95 -11.93
CA ILE A 157 9.64 3.42 -13.31
C ILE A 157 10.76 4.46 -13.40
N HIS A 158 10.77 5.45 -12.51
CA HIS A 158 11.81 6.47 -12.48
C HIS A 158 13.21 5.87 -12.30
N ARG A 159 13.37 4.91 -11.39
CA ARG A 159 14.65 4.22 -11.17
C ARG A 159 15.10 3.37 -12.36
N VAL A 160 14.16 2.70 -13.02
CA VAL A 160 14.44 1.94 -14.24
C VAL A 160 14.93 2.87 -15.36
N LEU A 161 14.29 4.03 -15.54
CA LEU A 161 14.70 5.03 -16.53
C LEU A 161 16.09 5.61 -16.23
N LEU A 162 16.47 5.69 -14.95
CA LEU A 162 17.82 6.10 -14.52
C LEU A 162 18.84 4.96 -14.52
N HIS A 163 18.46 3.76 -14.97
CA HIS A 163 19.31 2.55 -14.97
C HIS A 163 19.86 2.19 -13.58
N GLU A 164 19.10 2.49 -12.51
CA GLU A 164 19.51 2.17 -11.14
C GLU A 164 19.22 0.71 -10.76
N ASN A 165 20.06 0.16 -9.89
CA ASN A 165 19.81 -1.17 -9.33
C ASN A 165 18.62 -1.13 -8.37
N LEU A 166 17.51 -1.80 -8.73
CA LEU A 166 16.28 -1.84 -7.95
C LEU A 166 16.45 -2.53 -6.59
N GLY A 167 17.43 -3.41 -6.43
CA GLY A 167 17.74 -4.08 -5.16
C GLY A 167 18.46 -3.19 -4.12
N GLN A 168 18.93 -2.01 -4.51
CA GLN A 168 19.57 -1.10 -3.55
C GLN A 168 18.55 -0.22 -2.83
N ALA A 169 18.77 -0.04 -1.52
CA ALA A 169 17.97 0.88 -0.70
C ALA A 169 18.02 2.32 -1.28
N HIS A 170 16.87 2.99 -1.31
CA HIS A 170 16.76 4.35 -1.84
C HIS A 170 15.77 5.19 -1.03
N ARG A 171 15.72 6.50 -1.31
CA ARG A 171 14.81 7.46 -0.66
C ARG A 171 14.15 8.37 -1.69
N LYS A 172 13.60 7.77 -2.76
CA LYS A 172 13.07 8.49 -3.92
C LYS A 172 11.54 8.47 -4.03
N HIS A 173 10.85 7.84 -3.08
CA HIS A 173 9.40 7.90 -3.03
C HIS A 173 8.91 9.33 -2.79
N ALA A 174 7.78 9.70 -3.38
CA ALA A 174 7.24 11.05 -3.27
C ALA A 174 7.05 11.47 -1.80
N TYR A 175 6.55 10.57 -0.94
CA TYR A 175 6.41 10.84 0.49
C TYR A 175 7.76 11.15 1.19
N GLN A 176 8.83 10.45 0.80
CA GLN A 176 10.17 10.68 1.35
C GLN A 176 10.73 12.03 0.91
N LEU A 177 10.53 12.37 -0.37
CA LEU A 177 10.92 13.66 -0.90
C LEU A 177 10.16 14.81 -0.21
N MET A 178 8.84 14.65 0.01
CA MET A 178 8.05 15.63 0.78
C MET A 178 8.56 15.79 2.21
N ALA A 179 8.90 14.69 2.89
CA ALA A 179 9.33 14.74 4.27
C ALA A 179 10.78 15.23 4.45
N ASN A 180 11.69 14.85 3.56
CA ASN A 180 13.13 15.09 3.70
C ASN A 180 13.58 16.36 2.96
N GLU A 181 13.17 16.54 1.69
CA GLU A 181 13.61 17.63 0.83
C GLU A 181 12.74 18.88 1.03
N LEU A 182 11.40 18.73 1.02
CA LEU A 182 10.49 19.84 1.29
C LEU A 182 10.34 20.11 2.79
N LYS A 183 10.91 19.27 3.66
CA LYS A 183 10.86 19.38 5.13
C LYS A 183 9.43 19.49 5.69
N ILE A 184 8.46 18.94 4.98
CA ILE A 184 7.10 18.79 5.46
C ILE A 184 7.14 17.73 6.57
N GLY A 185 6.73 18.05 7.77
CA GLY A 185 6.84 17.11 8.91
C GLY A 185 6.17 15.75 8.65
N HIS A 186 6.73 14.67 9.22
CA HIS A 186 6.26 13.28 9.03
C HIS A 186 4.74 13.14 9.19
N VAL A 187 4.17 13.69 10.27
CA VAL A 187 2.73 13.63 10.56
C VAL A 187 1.89 14.25 9.42
N LYS A 188 2.32 15.39 8.87
CA LYS A 188 1.58 16.05 7.79
C LYS A 188 1.58 15.23 6.51
N VAL A 189 2.75 14.67 6.12
CA VAL A 189 2.87 13.82 4.94
C VAL A 189 2.02 12.56 5.11
N SER A 190 2.09 11.90 6.28
CA SER A 190 1.29 10.72 6.58
C SER A 190 -0.21 11.00 6.54
N LEU A 191 -0.66 12.16 7.04
CA LEU A 191 -2.05 12.60 6.95
C LEU A 191 -2.49 12.83 5.49
N VAL A 192 -1.63 13.42 4.66
CA VAL A 192 -1.96 13.61 3.23
C VAL A 192 -2.20 12.27 2.55
N TYR A 193 -1.32 11.28 2.74
CA TYR A 193 -1.49 9.95 2.16
C TYR A 193 -2.74 9.22 2.69
N MET A 194 -2.96 9.31 4.01
CA MET A 194 -4.15 8.74 4.65
C MET A 194 -5.43 9.35 4.12
N CYS A 195 -5.52 10.70 4.09
CA CYS A 195 -6.72 11.41 3.63
C CYS A 195 -6.98 11.19 2.13
N LEU A 196 -5.91 11.17 1.32
CA LEU A 196 -6.04 10.94 -0.12
C LEU A 196 -6.57 9.52 -0.39
N GLN A 197 -6.00 8.49 0.24
CA GLN A 197 -6.47 7.12 0.09
C GLN A 197 -7.92 6.97 0.61
N LEU A 198 -8.22 7.54 1.77
CA LEU A 198 -9.58 7.47 2.33
C LEU A 198 -10.59 8.16 1.41
N ALA A 199 -10.27 9.33 0.87
CA ALA A 199 -11.14 10.04 -0.07
C ALA A 199 -11.40 9.22 -1.34
N VAL A 200 -10.34 8.66 -1.94
CA VAL A 200 -10.46 7.76 -3.10
C VAL A 200 -11.40 6.60 -2.80
N SER A 201 -11.23 5.95 -1.65
CA SER A 201 -12.03 4.79 -1.27
C SER A 201 -13.49 5.14 -0.97
N LEU A 202 -13.74 6.27 -0.28
CA LEU A 202 -15.11 6.70 0.05
C LEU A 202 -15.89 7.18 -1.18
N VAL A 203 -15.24 7.89 -2.10
CA VAL A 203 -15.86 8.27 -3.38
C VAL A 203 -16.24 7.01 -4.16
N PHE A 204 -15.37 6.00 -4.20
CA PHE A 204 -15.68 4.73 -4.84
C PHE A 204 -16.93 4.05 -4.25
N ILE A 205 -17.04 4.01 -2.92
CA ILE A 205 -18.12 3.31 -2.22
C ILE A 205 -19.46 4.05 -2.32
N TYR A 206 -19.46 5.38 -2.27
CA TYR A 206 -20.68 6.17 -2.09
C TYR A 206 -21.11 6.97 -3.31
N VAL A 207 -20.21 7.29 -4.22
CA VAL A 207 -20.48 8.18 -5.37
C VAL A 207 -20.50 7.42 -6.69
N ILE A 208 -19.61 6.43 -6.84
CA ILE A 208 -19.50 5.69 -8.10
C ILE A 208 -20.64 4.67 -8.19
N PRO A 209 -21.40 4.63 -9.31
CA PRO A 209 -22.41 3.61 -9.53
C PRO A 209 -21.83 2.19 -9.51
N ASP A 210 -22.56 1.26 -8.91
CA ASP A 210 -22.15 -0.16 -8.81
C ASP A 210 -22.30 -0.86 -10.18
N THR A 211 -21.47 -0.46 -11.12
CA THR A 211 -21.34 -1.05 -12.45
C THR A 211 -19.88 -1.24 -12.81
N VAL A 212 -19.57 -2.35 -13.48
CA VAL A 212 -18.20 -2.68 -13.90
C VAL A 212 -17.55 -1.54 -14.68
N THR A 213 -18.30 -0.94 -15.62
CA THR A 213 -17.77 0.17 -16.44
C THR A 213 -17.43 1.40 -15.58
N ALA A 214 -18.31 1.79 -14.64
CA ALA A 214 -18.06 2.95 -13.79
C ALA A 214 -16.87 2.71 -12.86
N HIS A 215 -16.73 1.51 -12.30
CA HIS A 215 -15.59 1.13 -11.48
C HIS A 215 -14.27 1.23 -12.23
N TRP A 216 -14.18 0.70 -13.45
CA TRP A 216 -12.98 0.80 -14.27
C TRP A 216 -12.67 2.24 -14.70
N LEU A 217 -13.67 3.02 -15.11
CA LEU A 217 -13.48 4.42 -15.46
C LEU A 217 -12.96 5.23 -14.28
N TYR A 218 -13.54 5.01 -13.11
CA TYR A 218 -13.07 5.67 -11.89
C TYR A 218 -11.64 5.26 -11.54
N LEU A 219 -11.32 3.96 -11.54
CA LEU A 219 -9.98 3.47 -11.28
C LEU A 219 -8.94 4.12 -12.21
N LEU A 220 -9.21 4.13 -13.52
CA LEU A 220 -8.31 4.74 -14.51
C LEU A 220 -8.15 6.25 -14.27
N ALA A 221 -9.26 6.96 -14.04
CA ALA A 221 -9.22 8.40 -13.78
C ALA A 221 -8.40 8.73 -12.53
N VAL A 222 -8.61 8.00 -11.42
CA VAL A 222 -7.91 8.26 -10.16
C VAL A 222 -6.43 7.88 -10.25
N VAL A 223 -6.07 6.79 -10.94
CA VAL A 223 -4.66 6.47 -11.22
C VAL A 223 -3.96 7.63 -11.91
N VAL A 224 -4.57 8.18 -12.97
CA VAL A 224 -3.99 9.33 -13.70
C VAL A 224 -3.88 10.55 -12.81
N VAL A 225 -4.94 10.91 -12.06
CA VAL A 225 -4.94 12.09 -11.18
C VAL A 225 -3.87 11.96 -10.09
N VAL A 226 -3.79 10.81 -9.41
CA VAL A 226 -2.81 10.59 -8.34
C VAL A 226 -1.39 10.57 -8.92
N ALA A 227 -1.19 9.94 -10.09
CA ALA A 227 0.11 9.93 -10.76
C ALA A 227 0.57 11.34 -11.15
N LEU A 228 -0.33 12.19 -11.66
CA LEU A 228 -0.02 13.59 -11.96
C LEU A 228 0.31 14.38 -10.68
N LEU A 229 -0.48 14.23 -9.61
CA LEU A 229 -0.23 14.92 -8.34
C LEU A 229 1.13 14.55 -7.75
N LEU A 230 1.45 13.26 -7.68
CA LEU A 230 2.75 12.81 -7.16
C LEU A 230 3.90 13.16 -8.12
N GLY A 231 3.68 13.06 -9.43
CA GLY A 231 4.65 13.44 -10.46
C GLY A 231 5.03 14.92 -10.38
N VAL A 232 4.06 15.82 -10.21
CA VAL A 232 4.32 17.26 -10.01
C VAL A 232 5.18 17.51 -8.76
N VAL A 233 4.89 16.81 -7.66
CA VAL A 233 5.70 16.93 -6.44
C VAL A 233 7.14 16.50 -6.71
N VAL A 234 7.33 15.35 -7.36
CA VAL A 234 8.66 14.81 -7.67
C VAL A 234 9.42 15.75 -8.61
N CYS A 235 8.82 16.16 -9.74
CA CYS A 235 9.44 17.06 -10.71
C CYS A 235 9.82 18.41 -10.09
N GLY A 236 8.91 19.03 -9.32
CA GLY A 236 9.18 20.32 -8.68
C GLY A 236 10.31 20.27 -7.64
N ILE A 237 10.56 19.10 -7.04
CA ILE A 237 11.70 18.90 -6.13
C ILE A 237 13.00 18.78 -6.91
N TYR A 238 13.01 18.00 -8.00
CA TYR A 238 14.20 17.83 -8.85
C TYR A 238 14.61 19.16 -9.52
N GLU A 239 13.66 19.97 -9.99
CA GLU A 239 13.96 21.31 -10.51
C GLU A 239 14.64 22.20 -9.44
N LYS A 240 14.14 22.17 -8.21
CA LYS A 240 14.79 22.92 -7.12
C LYS A 240 16.21 22.43 -6.84
N ILE A 241 16.45 21.14 -6.81
CA ILE A 241 17.79 20.59 -6.57
C ILE A 241 18.75 21.01 -7.67
N LEU A 242 18.30 20.98 -8.95
CA LEU A 242 19.12 21.40 -10.09
C LEU A 242 19.40 22.91 -10.12
N LEU A 243 18.51 23.74 -9.57
CA LEU A 243 18.71 25.21 -9.52
C LEU A 243 19.67 25.64 -8.38
N PHE A 244 19.92 24.78 -7.39
CA PHE A 244 20.78 25.07 -6.24
C PHE A 244 22.08 24.22 -6.23
N ALA A 245 22.31 23.36 -7.23
CA ALA A 245 23.57 22.63 -7.45
C ALA A 245 24.44 23.35 -8.47
#